data_ae31f7ab46838d32de8d8bc98a48b503
#
_entry.id   ae31f7ab46838d32de8d8bc98a48b503
#
_cell.length_a   1.000
_cell.length_b   1.000
_cell.length_c   1.000
_cell.angle_alpha   90.00
_cell.angle_beta   90.00
_cell.angle_gamma   90.00
#
_symmetry.space_group_name_H-M   'P 1'
#
loop_
_entity.id
_entity.type
_entity.pdbx_description
1 polymer ?
#
loop_
_entity_poly.entity_id
_entity_poly.type
_entity_poly.pdbx_seq_one_letter_code
_entity_poly.pdbx_strand_id
1 'polypeptide(L)'
;MENHFKSQLIQYYEYLQKNTATNSMVEQAIGIKQINLTRYKATLEEEGNLVVVRKGFCEVTGFPADYLSTNKEIIKKVNERKYKETLFP
;
A
#
# COMPACT_ATOMS: atom_id res chain seq x y z
N MET A 1 -19.47 13.10 11.14
CA MET A 1 -20.64 12.55 10.46
C MET A 1 -20.28 11.75 9.26
N GLU A 2 -19.85 12.44 8.24
CA GLU A 2 -19.54 11.77 6.97
C GLU A 2 -18.46 10.74 7.11
N ASN A 3 -17.61 10.89 8.11
CA ASN A 3 -16.53 9.92 8.32
C ASN A 3 -17.03 8.52 8.61
N HIS A 4 -18.25 8.41 9.15
CA HIS A 4 -18.84 7.11 9.39
C HIS A 4 -19.00 6.32 8.11
N PHE A 5 -19.21 7.02 7.01
CA PHE A 5 -19.53 6.39 5.74
C PHE A 5 -18.35 6.38 4.78
N LYS A 6 -17.19 6.75 5.29
CA LYS A 6 -15.97 6.66 4.45
C LYS A 6 -15.73 5.21 4.12
N SER A 7 -15.58 4.91 2.85
CA SER A 7 -15.41 3.53 2.41
C SER A 7 -14.09 2.97 2.94
N GLN A 8 -14.04 1.65 3.09
CA GLN A 8 -12.82 0.98 3.53
C GLN A 8 -11.67 1.22 2.54
N LEU A 9 -11.99 1.27 1.24
CA LEU A 9 -10.99 1.54 0.23
C LEU A 9 -10.32 2.89 0.47
N ILE A 10 -11.12 3.91 0.77
CA ILE A 10 -10.58 5.25 1.02
C ILE A 10 -9.76 5.26 2.29
N GLN A 11 -10.21 4.58 3.34
CA GLN A 11 -9.45 4.49 4.58
C GLN A 11 -8.09 3.85 4.36
N TYR A 12 -8.06 2.77 3.60
CA TYR A 12 -6.84 2.08 3.25
C TYR A 12 -5.91 3.00 2.46
N TYR A 13 -6.44 3.67 1.45
CA TYR A 13 -5.69 4.61 0.63
C TYR A 13 -5.06 5.70 1.48
N GLU A 14 -5.86 6.31 2.34
CA GLU A 14 -5.38 7.43 3.17
C GLU A 14 -4.33 6.98 4.18
N TYR A 15 -4.50 5.79 4.74
CA TYR A 15 -3.53 5.29 5.69
C TYR A 15 -2.17 5.10 5.02
N LEU A 16 -2.16 4.48 3.84
CA LEU A 16 -0.91 4.22 3.13
C LEU A 16 -0.33 5.49 2.50
N GLN A 17 -1.12 6.54 2.38
CA GLN A 17 -0.61 7.81 1.92
C GLN A 17 0.35 8.43 2.94
N LYS A 18 0.07 8.19 4.21
CA LYS A 18 0.86 8.74 5.32
C LYS A 18 1.82 7.74 5.91
N ASN A 19 1.61 6.46 5.71
CA ASN A 19 2.39 5.41 6.35
C ASN A 19 2.75 4.32 5.35
N THR A 20 4.03 4.03 5.19
CA THR A 20 4.47 2.88 4.41
C THR A 20 4.33 1.64 5.29
N ALA A 21 3.51 0.67 4.88
CA ALA A 21 3.16 -0.43 5.76
C ALA A 21 2.75 -1.66 4.96
N THR A 22 2.79 -2.83 5.62
CA THR A 22 2.26 -4.05 5.04
C THR A 22 0.77 -4.13 5.31
N ASN A 23 0.06 -5.03 4.59
CA ASN A 23 -1.37 -5.19 4.83
C ASN A 23 -1.67 -5.67 6.26
N SER A 24 -0.81 -6.50 6.83
CA SER A 24 -1.00 -6.93 8.22
C SER A 24 -0.91 -5.75 9.19
N MET A 25 0.01 -4.83 8.92
CA MET A 25 0.12 -3.63 9.74
C MET A 25 -1.10 -2.74 9.58
N VAL A 26 -1.61 -2.61 8.36
CA VAL A 26 -2.81 -1.82 8.11
C VAL A 26 -4.01 -2.44 8.84
N GLU A 27 -4.16 -3.76 8.75
CA GLU A 27 -5.26 -4.43 9.45
C GLU A 27 -5.21 -4.15 10.94
N GLN A 28 -4.04 -4.22 11.53
CA GLN A 28 -3.90 -3.95 12.95
C GLN A 28 -4.22 -2.49 13.29
N ALA A 29 -3.84 -1.58 12.40
CA ALA A 29 -4.00 -0.15 12.67
C ALA A 29 -5.43 0.34 12.50
N ILE A 30 -6.14 -0.13 11.46
CA ILE A 30 -7.46 0.42 11.15
C ILE A 30 -8.57 -0.62 11.14
N GLY A 31 -8.25 -1.89 11.44
CA GLY A 31 -9.28 -2.89 11.68
C GLY A 31 -9.99 -3.45 10.47
N ILE A 32 -9.45 -3.25 9.27
CA ILE A 32 -10.04 -3.79 8.04
C ILE A 32 -9.39 -5.15 7.78
N LYS A 33 -10.22 -6.17 7.53
CA LYS A 33 -9.73 -7.53 7.34
C LYS A 33 -8.85 -7.67 6.11
N GLN A 34 -7.85 -8.52 6.18
CA GLN A 34 -6.88 -8.67 5.10
C GLN A 34 -7.50 -9.11 3.78
N ILE A 35 -8.55 -9.92 3.82
CA ILE A 35 -9.18 -10.34 2.58
C ILE A 35 -9.69 -9.13 1.80
N ASN A 36 -10.22 -8.15 2.51
CA ASN A 36 -10.67 -6.92 1.87
C ASN A 36 -9.49 -6.06 1.43
N LEU A 37 -8.45 -5.99 2.26
CA LEU A 37 -7.26 -5.21 1.92
C LEU A 37 -6.58 -5.74 0.66
N THR A 38 -6.56 -7.05 0.49
CA THR A 38 -5.97 -7.65 -0.70
C THR A 38 -6.70 -7.19 -1.96
N ARG A 39 -8.03 -7.11 -1.88
CA ARG A 39 -8.83 -6.65 -3.02
C ARG A 39 -8.59 -5.17 -3.30
N TYR A 40 -8.53 -4.37 -2.26
CA TYR A 40 -8.28 -2.93 -2.42
C TYR A 40 -6.88 -2.68 -2.97
N LYS A 41 -5.90 -3.47 -2.52
CA LYS A 41 -4.55 -3.37 -3.03
C LYS A 41 -4.54 -3.59 -4.54
N ALA A 42 -5.19 -4.66 -5.00
CA ALA A 42 -5.23 -4.97 -6.41
C ALA A 42 -5.88 -3.83 -7.21
N THR A 43 -6.99 -3.30 -6.71
CA THR A 43 -7.68 -2.21 -7.37
C THR A 43 -6.78 -0.98 -7.51
N LEU A 44 -6.14 -0.60 -6.41
CA LEU A 44 -5.30 0.60 -6.41
C LEU A 44 -4.04 0.41 -7.25
N GLU A 45 -3.46 -0.80 -7.24
CA GLU A 45 -2.30 -1.08 -8.09
C GLU A 45 -2.66 -0.96 -9.56
N GLU A 46 -3.82 -1.49 -9.95
CA GLU A 46 -4.27 -1.41 -11.32
C GLU A 46 -4.41 0.03 -11.79
N GLU A 47 -4.86 0.89 -10.88
CA GLU A 47 -5.05 2.30 -11.20
C GLU A 47 -3.77 3.10 -11.13
N GLY A 48 -2.67 2.48 -10.70
CA GLY A 48 -1.42 3.21 -10.54
C GLY A 48 -1.36 4.04 -9.27
N ASN A 49 -2.25 3.78 -8.32
CA ASN A 49 -2.36 4.56 -7.10
C ASN A 49 -1.75 3.89 -5.88
N LEU A 50 -1.07 2.76 -6.06
CA LEU A 50 -0.40 2.06 -4.99
C LEU A 50 0.81 1.32 -5.55
N VAL A 51 1.92 1.35 -4.82
CA VAL A 51 3.13 0.62 -5.24
C VAL A 51 3.71 -0.15 -4.07
N VAL A 52 4.47 -1.20 -4.39
CA VAL A 52 5.31 -1.89 -3.43
C VAL A 52 6.61 -1.09 -3.33
N VAL A 53 6.85 -0.51 -2.16
CA VAL A 53 8.04 0.31 -1.93
C VAL A 53 9.27 -0.57 -1.72
N ARG A 54 9.11 -1.61 -0.91
CA ARG A 54 10.19 -2.53 -0.60
C ARG A 54 9.60 -3.81 -0.03
N LYS A 55 10.40 -4.85 -0.03
CA LYS A 55 10.05 -6.10 0.64
C LYS A 55 10.89 -6.23 1.89
N GLY A 56 10.30 -6.77 2.94
CA GLY A 56 11.01 -6.93 4.19
C GLY A 56 10.14 -7.64 5.20
N PHE A 57 10.70 -7.85 6.39
CA PHE A 57 9.94 -8.52 7.42
C PHE A 57 8.85 -7.59 7.95
N CYS A 58 7.63 -8.13 8.04
CA CYS A 58 6.50 -7.39 8.59
C CYS A 58 6.66 -7.28 10.10
N GLU A 59 6.47 -6.08 10.64
CA GLU A 59 6.63 -5.84 12.07
C GLU A 59 5.59 -6.58 12.90
N VAL A 60 4.44 -6.86 12.30
CA VAL A 60 3.35 -7.54 13.03
C VAL A 60 3.51 -9.04 12.99
N THR A 61 3.80 -9.61 11.81
CA THR A 61 3.83 -11.06 11.65
C THR A 61 5.22 -11.67 11.73
N GLY A 62 6.26 -10.87 11.46
CA GLY A 62 7.61 -11.36 11.42
C GLY A 62 7.97 -12.10 10.14
N PHE A 63 7.03 -12.21 9.20
CA PHE A 63 7.26 -12.88 7.93
C PHE A 63 7.55 -11.88 6.82
N PRO A 64 8.22 -12.31 5.74
CA PRO A 64 8.45 -11.41 4.61
C PRO A 64 7.14 -10.91 4.03
N ALA A 65 7.09 -9.65 3.69
CA ALA A 65 5.88 -9.04 3.14
C ALA A 65 6.26 -7.81 2.34
N ASP A 66 5.27 -7.30 1.59
CA ASP A 66 5.44 -6.10 0.78
C ASP A 66 5.07 -4.87 1.60
N TYR A 67 5.95 -3.88 1.64
CA TYR A 67 5.65 -2.58 2.22
C TYR A 67 5.09 -1.69 1.13
N LEU A 68 3.93 -1.12 1.39
CA LEU A 68 3.10 -0.48 0.37
C LEU A 68 2.93 1.00 0.66
N SER A 69 2.71 1.79 -0.39
CA SER A 69 2.42 3.21 -0.25
C SER A 69 1.50 3.69 -1.34
N THR A 70 0.63 4.63 -1.00
CA THR A 70 -0.20 5.36 -1.96
C THR A 70 0.25 6.82 -2.09
N ASN A 71 1.37 7.17 -1.48
CA ASN A 71 1.92 8.52 -1.57
C ASN A 71 2.42 8.77 -2.98
N LYS A 72 1.95 9.84 -3.61
CA LYS A 72 2.23 10.09 -5.03
C LYS A 72 3.71 10.31 -5.30
N GLU A 73 4.43 10.94 -4.37
CA GLU A 73 5.84 11.16 -4.56
C GLU A 73 6.62 9.85 -4.47
N ILE A 74 6.22 8.97 -3.57
CA ILE A 74 6.86 7.67 -3.46
C ILE A 74 6.56 6.83 -4.69
N ILE A 75 5.32 6.87 -5.18
CA ILE A 75 4.94 6.16 -6.39
C ILE A 75 5.80 6.61 -7.56
N LYS A 76 5.98 7.92 -7.68
CA LYS A 76 6.81 8.47 -8.75
C LYS A 76 8.24 7.95 -8.67
N LYS A 77 8.82 7.96 -7.48
CA LYS A 77 10.20 7.50 -7.30
C LYS A 77 10.36 6.02 -7.62
N VAL A 78 9.40 5.21 -7.18
CA VAL A 78 9.43 3.77 -7.45
C VAL A 78 9.32 3.52 -8.96
N ASN A 79 8.43 4.21 -9.63
CA ASN A 79 8.24 4.04 -11.06
C ASN A 79 9.46 4.50 -11.85
N GLU A 80 10.09 5.57 -11.42
CA GLU A 80 11.32 6.03 -12.07
C GLU A 80 12.43 5.02 -11.95
N ARG A 81 12.54 4.39 -10.78
CA ARG A 81 13.55 3.36 -10.57
C ARG A 81 13.30 2.17 -11.47
N LYS A 82 12.04 1.72 -11.56
CA LYS A 82 11.69 0.60 -12.42
C LYS A 82 11.98 0.89 -13.87
N TYR A 83 11.70 2.12 -14.29
CA TYR A 83 11.94 2.51 -15.67
C TYR A 83 13.43 2.43 -16.00
N LYS A 84 14.26 2.93 -15.08
CA LYS A 84 15.72 2.88 -15.29
C LYS A 84 16.23 1.46 -15.34
N GLU A 85 15.72 0.60 -14.48
CA GLU A 85 16.13 -0.81 -14.47
C GLU A 85 15.78 -1.49 -15.79
N THR A 86 14.66 -1.10 -16.39
CA THR A 86 14.24 -1.66 -17.66
C THR A 86 15.15 -1.19 -18.80
N LEU A 87 15.55 0.07 -18.78
CA LEU A 87 16.37 0.65 -19.83
C LEU A 87 17.82 0.21 -19.76
N PHE A 88 18.32 -0.04 -18.56
CA PHE A 88 19.74 -0.33 -18.34
C PHE A 88 19.88 -1.63 -17.56
N PRO A 89 19.60 -2.77 -18.21
CA PRO A 89 19.66 -4.06 -17.55
C PRO A 89 21.06 -4.45 -17.09
#